data_39efd02eeac8df91add0e62e720c19c3
#
_entry.id   39efd02eeac8df91add0e62e720c19c3
#
_cell.length_a   1.000
_cell.length_b   1.000
_cell.length_c   1.000
_cell.angle_alpha   90.00
_cell.angle_beta   90.00
_cell.angle_gamma   90.00
#
_symmetry.space_group_name_H-M   'P 1'
#
loop_
_entity.id
_entity.type
_entity.pdbx_description
1 polymer ?
#
loop_
_entity_poly.entity_id
_entity_poly.type
_entity_poly.pdbx_seq_one_letter_code
_entity_poly.pdbx_strand_id
1 'polypeptide(L)'
;QNLRVITNAHATKILLDGKRATGVAFKRGGFSGRSDEVHASREVIISGGTINSPQLLQLSGIGPANLLNDLGIEVAHNLAGVGENLRDHYGARLTARAKNVDTINELAHGPKLVGEIVKYFLGRRSILELGPTLVYCFWHSDEMIRNADLQISFTPASYDEGKQAKLDREPGFSLAAWQQRPESLGYVRAKNKDPFEKPQIQPNYLSHEEDRRVLLAG
;
A
#
# COMPACT_ATOMS: atom_id res chain seq x y z
N GLN A 1 12.11 -24.48 19.37
CA GLN A 1 11.43 -23.40 18.61
C GLN A 1 10.96 -24.00 17.30
N ASN A 2 9.69 -23.78 16.95
CA ASN A 2 9.04 -24.29 15.73
C ASN A 2 8.92 -23.20 14.64
N LEU A 3 9.53 -22.04 14.83
CA LEU A 3 9.55 -20.92 13.87
C LEU A 3 11.00 -20.59 13.48
N ARG A 4 11.26 -20.49 12.18
CA ARG A 4 12.51 -19.98 11.62
C ARG A 4 12.19 -18.78 10.73
N VAL A 5 12.76 -17.62 11.03
CA VAL A 5 12.65 -16.39 10.23
C VAL A 5 13.93 -16.21 9.41
N ILE A 6 13.79 -15.99 8.12
CA ILE A 6 14.89 -15.68 7.19
C ILE A 6 14.70 -14.24 6.70
N THR A 7 15.55 -13.35 7.15
CA THR A 7 15.54 -11.93 6.76
C THR A 7 16.48 -11.66 5.59
N ASN A 8 16.33 -10.48 4.95
CA ASN A 8 17.12 -10.10 3.75
C ASN A 8 17.03 -11.14 2.64
N ALA A 9 15.87 -11.78 2.52
CA ALA A 9 15.57 -12.82 1.55
C ALA A 9 14.40 -12.37 0.66
N HIS A 10 14.63 -12.31 -0.64
CA HIS A 10 13.63 -11.98 -1.64
C HIS A 10 13.12 -13.25 -2.30
N ALA A 11 11.83 -13.58 -2.12
CA ALA A 11 11.20 -14.72 -2.78
C ALA A 11 11.16 -14.48 -4.28
N THR A 12 11.66 -15.42 -5.06
CA THR A 12 11.81 -15.27 -6.50
C THR A 12 10.87 -16.18 -7.29
N LYS A 13 10.51 -17.33 -6.73
CA LYS A 13 9.65 -18.31 -7.40
C LYS A 13 9.02 -19.26 -6.39
N ILE A 14 7.81 -19.70 -6.65
CA ILE A 14 7.18 -20.84 -5.97
C ILE A 14 7.64 -22.11 -6.71
N LEU A 15 8.15 -23.09 -6.00
CA LEU A 15 8.53 -24.38 -6.53
C LEU A 15 7.27 -25.24 -6.68
N LEU A 16 7.07 -25.78 -7.87
CA LEU A 16 5.91 -26.59 -8.22
C LEU A 16 6.35 -27.99 -8.66
N ASP A 17 5.60 -29.00 -8.25
CA ASP A 17 5.60 -30.34 -8.82
C ASP A 17 4.21 -30.59 -9.40
N GLY A 18 4.08 -30.51 -10.71
CA GLY A 18 2.81 -30.42 -11.40
C GLY A 18 1.99 -29.22 -10.88
N LYS A 19 0.87 -29.48 -10.20
CA LYS A 19 0.00 -28.45 -9.60
C LYS A 19 0.21 -28.29 -8.08
N ARG A 20 1.16 -28.98 -7.49
CA ARG A 20 1.44 -28.91 -6.06
C ARG A 20 2.58 -27.95 -5.79
N ALA A 21 2.38 -27.01 -4.86
CA ALA A 21 3.45 -26.17 -4.34
C ALA A 21 4.32 -26.96 -3.35
N THR A 22 5.61 -27.05 -3.64
CA THR A 22 6.60 -27.86 -2.90
C THR A 22 7.63 -27.03 -2.16
N GLY A 23 7.66 -25.70 -2.38
CA GLY A 23 8.62 -24.83 -1.73
C GLY A 23 8.69 -23.45 -2.33
N VAL A 24 9.72 -22.70 -1.95
CA VAL A 24 10.00 -21.35 -2.42
C VAL A 24 11.49 -21.21 -2.70
N ALA A 25 11.82 -20.70 -3.90
CA ALA A 25 13.14 -20.19 -4.22
C ALA A 25 13.26 -18.72 -3.79
N PHE A 26 14.40 -18.34 -3.25
CA PHE A 26 14.65 -16.97 -2.81
C PHE A 26 16.13 -16.59 -2.96
N LYS A 27 16.42 -15.29 -3.03
CA LYS A 27 17.79 -14.75 -3.02
C LYS A 27 18.06 -13.99 -1.75
N ARG A 28 19.26 -14.16 -1.19
CA ARG A 28 19.76 -13.37 -0.05
C ARG A 28 20.79 -12.36 -0.52
N GLY A 29 20.72 -11.13 0.00
CA GLY A 29 21.68 -10.08 -0.35
C GLY A 29 21.40 -9.37 -1.67
N GLY A 30 20.13 -9.35 -2.12
CA GLY A 30 19.71 -8.60 -3.31
C GLY A 30 19.95 -9.32 -4.64
N PHE A 31 20.02 -8.55 -5.72
CA PHE A 31 20.12 -9.05 -7.10
C PHE A 31 21.29 -10.00 -7.33
N SER A 32 22.49 -9.64 -6.86
CA SER A 32 23.73 -10.43 -6.97
C SER A 32 23.87 -11.50 -5.88
N GLY A 33 22.84 -11.64 -5.05
CA GLY A 33 22.87 -12.52 -3.90
C GLY A 33 22.77 -14.01 -4.25
N ARG A 34 23.10 -14.83 -3.25
CA ARG A 34 22.99 -16.29 -3.37
C ARG A 34 21.54 -16.74 -3.48
N SER A 35 21.28 -17.63 -4.44
CA SER A 35 19.99 -18.32 -4.55
C SER A 35 19.96 -19.52 -3.61
N ASP A 36 18.88 -19.65 -2.88
CA ASP A 36 18.59 -20.74 -1.97
C ASP A 36 17.14 -21.22 -2.17
N GLU A 37 16.82 -22.41 -1.67
CA GLU A 37 15.47 -22.96 -1.68
C GLU A 37 15.06 -23.44 -0.30
N VAL A 38 13.77 -23.40 -0.03
CA VAL A 38 13.16 -24.02 1.14
C VAL A 38 11.97 -24.86 0.70
N HIS A 39 11.92 -26.09 1.16
CA HIS A 39 10.85 -27.02 0.80
C HIS A 39 9.79 -27.10 1.88
N ALA A 40 8.53 -27.24 1.46
CA ALA A 40 7.36 -27.35 2.33
C ALA A 40 6.76 -28.76 2.22
N SER A 41 6.54 -29.41 3.35
CA SER A 41 5.91 -30.73 3.41
C SER A 41 4.37 -30.67 3.31
N ARG A 42 3.76 -29.55 3.70
CA ARG A 42 2.30 -29.37 3.70
C ARG A 42 1.84 -28.34 2.69
N GLU A 43 2.21 -27.08 2.86
CA GLU A 43 1.71 -25.96 2.05
C GLU A 43 2.72 -24.81 1.99
N VAL A 44 2.54 -23.93 1.02
CA VAL A 44 3.24 -22.65 0.89
C VAL A 44 2.21 -21.53 1.06
N ILE A 45 2.40 -20.66 2.05
CA ILE A 45 1.53 -19.53 2.33
C ILE A 45 2.16 -18.27 1.74
N ILE A 46 1.44 -17.59 0.85
CA ILE A 46 1.87 -16.34 0.22
C ILE A 46 1.20 -15.18 0.95
N SER A 47 2.02 -14.32 1.55
CA SER A 47 1.58 -13.11 2.27
C SER A 47 2.38 -11.87 1.83
N GLY A 48 2.70 -11.77 0.52
CA GLY A 48 3.49 -10.67 -0.05
C GLY A 48 2.70 -9.37 -0.28
N GLY A 49 1.42 -9.34 0.08
CA GLY A 49 0.51 -8.21 -0.12
C GLY A 49 0.00 -8.10 -1.55
N THR A 50 -0.80 -7.05 -1.78
CA THR A 50 -1.54 -6.82 -3.04
C THR A 50 -0.64 -6.74 -4.27
N ILE A 51 0.59 -6.29 -4.12
CA ILE A 51 1.53 -6.07 -5.23
C ILE A 51 2.44 -7.28 -5.44
N ASN A 52 3.08 -7.77 -4.38
CA ASN A 52 4.10 -8.81 -4.54
C ASN A 52 3.52 -10.22 -4.68
N SER A 53 2.35 -10.50 -4.08
CA SER A 53 1.73 -11.82 -4.19
C SER A 53 1.36 -12.17 -5.63
N PRO A 54 0.64 -11.33 -6.40
CA PRO A 54 0.36 -11.62 -7.80
C PRO A 54 1.63 -11.65 -8.65
N GLN A 55 2.61 -10.79 -8.42
CA GLN A 55 3.87 -10.84 -9.13
C GLN A 55 4.59 -12.18 -8.92
N LEU A 56 4.70 -12.64 -7.67
CA LEU A 56 5.33 -13.92 -7.34
C LEU A 56 4.60 -15.11 -8.00
N LEU A 57 3.26 -15.10 -8.01
CA LEU A 57 2.47 -16.10 -8.71
C LEU A 57 2.76 -16.10 -10.22
N GLN A 58 2.73 -14.94 -10.87
CA GLN A 58 3.02 -14.79 -12.30
C GLN A 58 4.44 -15.28 -12.64
N LEU A 59 5.45 -14.88 -11.88
CA LEU A 59 6.83 -15.34 -12.05
C LEU A 59 7.00 -16.86 -11.84
N SER A 60 6.04 -17.47 -11.15
CA SER A 60 6.00 -18.92 -10.90
C SER A 60 5.18 -19.70 -11.93
N GLY A 61 4.65 -19.02 -12.96
CA GLY A 61 3.85 -19.65 -14.01
C GLY A 61 2.36 -19.77 -13.65
N ILE A 62 1.89 -19.06 -12.62
CA ILE A 62 0.48 -19.06 -12.20
C ILE A 62 -0.11 -17.68 -12.50
N GLY A 63 -0.98 -17.58 -13.49
CA GLY A 63 -1.56 -16.32 -13.91
C GLY A 63 -2.25 -16.39 -15.26
N PRO A 64 -2.62 -15.22 -15.84
CA PRO A 64 -3.20 -15.14 -17.18
C PRO A 64 -2.24 -15.73 -18.21
N ALA A 65 -2.66 -16.77 -18.91
CA ALA A 65 -1.80 -17.51 -19.85
C ALA A 65 -1.19 -16.60 -20.93
N ASN A 66 -1.95 -15.64 -21.46
CA ASN A 66 -1.45 -14.70 -22.46
C ASN A 66 -0.29 -13.85 -21.90
N LEU A 67 -0.46 -13.25 -20.72
CA LEU A 67 0.60 -12.49 -20.05
C LEU A 67 1.85 -13.34 -19.84
N LEU A 68 1.70 -14.58 -19.33
CA LEU A 68 2.82 -15.48 -19.08
C LEU A 68 3.57 -15.84 -20.36
N ASN A 69 2.84 -16.15 -21.43
CA ASN A 69 3.42 -16.43 -22.75
C ASN A 69 4.17 -15.22 -23.32
N ASP A 70 3.60 -14.01 -23.23
CA ASP A 70 4.24 -12.78 -23.70
C ASP A 70 5.56 -12.50 -22.94
N LEU A 71 5.61 -12.86 -21.66
CA LEU A 71 6.82 -12.80 -20.84
C LEU A 71 7.77 -13.98 -21.08
N GLY A 72 7.35 -14.98 -21.86
CA GLY A 72 8.09 -16.23 -22.08
C GLY A 72 8.20 -17.08 -20.80
N ILE A 73 7.25 -17.00 -19.89
CA ILE A 73 7.13 -17.83 -18.69
C ILE A 73 6.26 -19.03 -19.02
N GLU A 74 6.73 -20.22 -18.68
CA GLU A 74 5.96 -21.45 -18.84
C GLU A 74 4.68 -21.41 -17.99
N VAL A 75 3.54 -21.73 -18.60
CA VAL A 75 2.24 -21.71 -17.92
C VAL A 75 2.06 -23.00 -17.12
N ALA A 76 2.31 -22.92 -15.81
CA ALA A 76 2.03 -24.03 -14.89
C ALA A 76 0.52 -24.13 -14.59
N HIS A 77 -0.16 -22.98 -14.46
CA HIS A 77 -1.59 -22.91 -14.22
C HIS A 77 -2.18 -21.60 -14.77
N ASN A 78 -3.11 -21.72 -15.73
CA ASN A 78 -3.85 -20.57 -16.24
C ASN A 78 -4.89 -20.13 -15.19
N LEU A 79 -4.64 -18.97 -14.57
CA LEU A 79 -5.50 -18.36 -13.57
C LEU A 79 -5.69 -16.87 -13.91
N ALA A 80 -6.71 -16.57 -14.69
CA ALA A 80 -6.93 -15.28 -15.33
C ALA A 80 -7.07 -14.10 -14.33
N GLY A 81 -7.49 -14.37 -13.09
CA GLY A 81 -7.70 -13.33 -12.07
C GLY A 81 -6.42 -12.89 -11.34
N VAL A 82 -5.28 -13.55 -11.53
CA VAL A 82 -4.04 -13.19 -10.85
C VAL A 82 -3.50 -11.87 -11.37
N GLY A 83 -3.46 -10.88 -10.49
CA GLY A 83 -3.04 -9.53 -10.79
C GLY A 83 -4.13 -8.64 -11.37
N GLU A 84 -5.33 -9.13 -11.57
CA GLU A 84 -6.47 -8.36 -12.04
C GLU A 84 -7.34 -7.85 -10.86
N ASN A 85 -8.25 -6.92 -11.16
CA ASN A 85 -9.20 -6.32 -10.20
C ASN A 85 -8.52 -5.57 -9.03
N LEU A 86 -7.38 -4.95 -9.28
CA LEU A 86 -6.77 -4.05 -8.31
C LEU A 86 -7.75 -2.92 -8.00
N ARG A 87 -8.06 -2.72 -6.72
CA ARG A 87 -8.80 -1.58 -6.21
C ARG A 87 -7.94 -0.84 -5.19
N ASP A 88 -7.94 0.48 -5.27
CA ASP A 88 -7.19 1.32 -4.35
C ASP A 88 -7.93 2.66 -4.15
N HIS A 89 -7.73 3.29 -3.00
CA HIS A 89 -8.35 4.55 -2.67
C HIS A 89 -7.65 5.72 -3.38
N TYR A 90 -8.40 6.46 -4.19
CA TYR A 90 -7.95 7.76 -4.68
C TYR A 90 -8.43 8.85 -3.72
N GLY A 91 -7.51 9.49 -3.01
CA GLY A 91 -7.80 10.54 -2.05
C GLY A 91 -7.54 11.93 -2.61
N ALA A 92 -8.54 12.82 -2.52
CA ALA A 92 -8.36 14.26 -2.71
C ALA A 92 -8.03 14.92 -1.38
N ARG A 93 -7.00 15.76 -1.37
CA ARG A 93 -6.57 16.48 -0.18
C ARG A 93 -6.77 17.98 -0.34
N LEU A 94 -7.42 18.58 0.66
CA LEU A 94 -7.52 20.02 0.83
C LEU A 94 -6.62 20.44 2.00
N THR A 95 -5.84 21.48 1.80
CA THR A 95 -4.95 22.03 2.82
C THR A 95 -5.32 23.48 3.08
N ALA A 96 -5.41 23.87 4.34
CA ALA A 96 -5.71 25.24 4.72
C ALA A 96 -4.75 25.72 5.82
N ARG A 97 -4.55 27.04 5.87
CA ARG A 97 -3.79 27.71 6.94
C ARG A 97 -4.62 27.82 8.20
N ALA A 98 -4.00 27.55 9.34
CA ALA A 98 -4.59 27.74 10.65
C ALA A 98 -4.13 29.08 11.27
N LYS A 99 -5.02 29.71 12.04
CA LYS A 99 -4.69 30.95 12.77
C LYS A 99 -5.08 30.78 14.25
N ASN A 100 -4.25 31.31 15.13
CA ASN A 100 -4.50 31.31 16.57
C ASN A 100 -4.63 29.93 17.22
N VAL A 101 -4.02 28.92 16.62
CA VAL A 101 -3.94 27.57 17.17
C VAL A 101 -2.56 26.97 16.88
N ASP A 102 -2.05 26.17 17.81
CA ASP A 102 -0.86 25.38 17.56
C ASP A 102 -1.21 24.16 16.71
N THR A 103 -0.40 23.90 15.69
CA THR A 103 -0.52 22.73 14.82
C THR A 103 0.74 21.87 14.91
N ILE A 104 0.70 20.67 14.37
CA ILE A 104 1.88 19.80 14.32
C ILE A 104 3.05 20.49 13.58
N ASN A 105 2.74 21.34 12.59
CA ASN A 105 3.76 22.08 11.84
C ASN A 105 4.67 22.90 12.74
N GLU A 106 4.09 23.66 13.67
CA GLU A 106 4.87 24.51 14.57
C GLU A 106 5.57 23.72 15.66
N LEU A 107 4.89 22.68 16.18
CA LEU A 107 5.42 21.85 17.26
C LEU A 107 6.55 20.91 16.79
N ALA A 108 6.59 20.58 15.49
CA ALA A 108 7.58 19.70 14.90
C ALA A 108 8.92 20.36 14.56
N HIS A 109 9.13 21.64 14.93
CA HIS A 109 10.34 22.38 14.58
C HIS A 109 10.96 23.14 15.76
N GLY A 110 12.28 23.33 15.70
CA GLY A 110 13.04 24.18 16.60
C GLY A 110 12.90 23.83 18.09
N PRO A 111 12.90 24.85 18.98
CA PRO A 111 12.81 24.63 20.43
C PRO A 111 11.50 23.95 20.89
N LYS A 112 10.41 24.15 20.15
CA LYS A 112 9.12 23.49 20.44
C LYS A 112 9.24 21.97 20.30
N LEU A 113 9.93 21.48 19.26
CA LEU A 113 10.18 20.04 19.08
C LEU A 113 10.98 19.45 20.25
N VAL A 114 12.00 20.18 20.74
CA VAL A 114 12.77 19.73 21.91
C VAL A 114 11.83 19.59 23.13
N GLY A 115 10.94 20.55 23.33
CA GLY A 115 9.90 20.48 24.37
C GLY A 115 9.00 19.27 24.23
N GLU A 116 8.57 18.93 23.01
CA GLU A 116 7.76 17.75 22.73
C GLU A 116 8.52 16.45 22.98
N ILE A 117 9.79 16.37 22.63
CA ILE A 117 10.67 15.23 22.93
C ILE A 117 10.80 15.02 24.44
N VAL A 118 11.03 16.10 25.20
CA VAL A 118 11.12 16.04 26.68
C VAL A 118 9.81 15.55 27.28
N LYS A 119 8.67 16.08 26.82
CA LYS A 119 7.35 15.62 27.26
C LYS A 119 7.17 14.12 27.04
N TYR A 120 7.52 13.63 25.85
CA TYR A 120 7.42 12.22 25.49
C TYR A 120 8.20 11.32 26.46
N PHE A 121 9.48 11.63 26.73
CA PHE A 121 10.30 10.86 27.65
C PHE A 121 9.85 10.97 29.12
N LEU A 122 9.14 12.03 29.48
CA LEU A 122 8.52 12.18 30.81
C LEU A 122 7.13 11.51 30.90
N GLY A 123 6.68 10.77 29.88
CA GLY A 123 5.36 10.15 29.84
C GLY A 123 4.21 11.14 29.79
N ARG A 124 4.44 12.36 29.29
CA ARG A 124 3.42 13.38 29.09
C ARG A 124 2.96 13.38 27.64
N ARG A 125 1.73 13.80 27.40
CA ARG A 125 1.17 13.91 26.04
C ARG A 125 2.07 14.77 25.14
N SER A 126 2.43 14.22 23.98
CA SER A 126 3.32 14.82 23.00
C SER A 126 2.83 14.53 21.59
N ILE A 127 3.21 15.39 20.63
CA ILE A 127 2.96 15.13 19.20
C ILE A 127 3.63 13.84 18.71
N LEU A 128 4.66 13.34 19.38
CA LEU A 128 5.35 12.10 19.04
C LEU A 128 4.51 10.84 19.28
N GLU A 129 3.43 10.95 20.03
CA GLU A 129 2.45 9.86 20.24
C GLU A 129 1.32 9.87 19.21
N LEU A 130 1.20 10.95 18.43
CA LEU A 130 0.11 11.13 17.51
C LEU A 130 0.37 10.35 16.21
N GLY A 131 -0.64 9.65 15.73
CA GLY A 131 -0.66 9.14 14.36
C GLY A 131 -0.77 10.30 13.34
N PRO A 132 -0.49 10.03 12.05
CA PRO A 132 -0.53 11.06 11.00
C PRO A 132 -1.93 11.65 10.80
N THR A 133 -2.98 10.94 11.21
CA THR A 133 -4.37 11.37 11.12
C THR A 133 -5.05 11.17 12.48
N LEU A 134 -5.68 12.20 13.00
CA LEU A 134 -6.27 12.17 14.33
C LEU A 134 -7.76 11.84 14.34
N VAL A 135 -8.47 12.21 13.29
CA VAL A 135 -9.92 12.03 13.19
C VAL A 135 -10.27 11.43 11.84
N TYR A 136 -11.11 10.42 11.90
CA TYR A 136 -11.76 9.84 10.73
C TYR A 136 -13.26 10.01 10.84
N CYS A 137 -13.88 10.40 9.74
CA CYS A 137 -15.32 10.44 9.58
C CYS A 137 -15.72 9.49 8.46
N PHE A 138 -16.67 8.60 8.74
CA PHE A 138 -17.31 7.75 7.73
C PHE A 138 -18.70 8.29 7.50
N TRP A 139 -19.01 8.64 6.27
CA TRP A 139 -20.24 9.34 5.92
C TRP A 139 -20.86 8.76 4.64
N HIS A 140 -22.04 9.21 4.34
CA HIS A 140 -22.77 8.85 3.14
C HIS A 140 -22.62 9.96 2.10
N SER A 141 -22.25 9.61 0.86
CA SER A 141 -22.21 10.57 -0.25
C SER A 141 -23.61 10.99 -0.73
N ASP A 142 -24.64 10.22 -0.33
CA ASP A 142 -26.03 10.44 -0.65
C ASP A 142 -26.89 9.90 0.51
N GLU A 143 -27.98 10.59 0.86
CA GLU A 143 -28.89 10.21 1.96
C GLU A 143 -29.60 8.86 1.74
N MET A 144 -29.71 8.42 0.49
CA MET A 144 -30.33 7.16 0.13
C MET A 144 -29.42 5.94 0.34
N ILE A 145 -28.13 6.14 0.59
CA ILE A 145 -27.15 5.06 0.75
C ILE A 145 -27.17 4.55 2.18
N ARG A 146 -27.37 3.24 2.34
CA ARG A 146 -27.46 2.61 3.67
C ARG A 146 -26.12 2.53 4.40
N ASN A 147 -25.05 2.24 3.68
CA ASN A 147 -23.70 2.08 4.27
C ASN A 147 -22.83 3.28 3.91
N ALA A 148 -22.01 3.73 4.83
CA ALA A 148 -21.03 4.78 4.55
C ALA A 148 -20.11 4.37 3.39
N ASP A 149 -20.05 5.21 2.37
CA ASP A 149 -19.26 5.02 1.16
C ASP A 149 -18.15 6.06 1.02
N LEU A 150 -18.14 7.06 1.88
CA LEU A 150 -17.18 8.14 1.93
C LEU A 150 -16.40 8.10 3.25
N GLN A 151 -15.08 8.22 3.17
CA GLN A 151 -14.23 8.45 4.32
C GLN A 151 -13.54 9.81 4.20
N ILE A 152 -13.56 10.56 5.29
CA ILE A 152 -12.88 11.84 5.42
C ILE A 152 -11.89 11.72 6.58
N SER A 153 -10.69 12.23 6.40
CA SER A 153 -9.68 12.30 7.44
C SER A 153 -9.29 13.74 7.73
N PHE A 154 -9.02 14.03 9.00
CA PHE A 154 -8.51 15.31 9.46
C PHE A 154 -7.12 15.12 10.08
N THR A 155 -6.18 15.95 9.64
CA THR A 155 -4.81 16.00 10.15
C THR A 155 -4.50 17.46 10.53
N PRO A 156 -4.15 17.79 11.79
CA PRO A 156 -3.76 19.14 12.19
C PRO A 156 -2.32 19.44 11.76
N ALA A 157 -2.05 19.19 10.50
CA ALA A 157 -0.78 19.46 9.83
C ALA A 157 -1.00 19.74 8.35
N SER A 158 -0.22 20.63 7.78
CA SER A 158 -0.10 20.85 6.34
C SER A 158 1.26 20.37 5.83
N TYR A 159 1.30 20.05 4.54
CA TYR A 159 2.48 19.49 3.90
C TYR A 159 2.94 20.40 2.77
N ASP A 160 4.27 20.45 2.57
CA ASP A 160 4.91 21.21 1.50
C ASP A 160 4.48 20.65 0.13
N GLU A 161 4.01 21.50 -0.75
CA GLU A 161 3.51 21.12 -2.07
C GLU A 161 4.59 20.40 -2.88
N GLY A 162 4.24 19.27 -3.47
CA GLY A 162 5.16 18.46 -4.29
C GLY A 162 6.20 17.65 -3.50
N LYS A 163 6.20 17.70 -2.17
CA LYS A 163 7.12 16.91 -1.33
C LYS A 163 6.37 15.95 -0.43
N GLN A 164 6.49 14.67 -0.73
CA GLN A 164 5.85 13.64 0.05
C GLN A 164 6.34 13.64 1.51
N ALA A 165 5.40 13.65 2.46
CA ALA A 165 5.65 13.57 3.90
C ALA A 165 6.48 14.71 4.52
N LYS A 166 6.75 15.79 3.80
CA LYS A 166 7.42 16.95 4.36
C LYS A 166 6.41 17.96 4.90
N LEU A 167 6.47 18.22 6.21
CA LEU A 167 5.63 19.22 6.86
C LEU A 167 5.96 20.63 6.33
N ASP A 168 4.93 21.43 6.13
CA ASP A 168 5.05 22.86 5.90
C ASP A 168 5.60 23.55 7.17
N ARG A 169 6.13 24.73 7.04
CA ARG A 169 6.64 25.52 8.19
C ARG A 169 5.57 26.35 8.87
N GLU A 170 4.53 26.70 8.14
CA GLU A 170 3.44 27.53 8.66
C GLU A 170 2.32 26.67 9.23
N PRO A 171 1.58 27.20 10.25
CA PRO A 171 0.45 26.49 10.81
C PRO A 171 -0.59 26.14 9.77
N GLY A 172 -1.05 24.90 9.78
CA GLY A 172 -2.03 24.43 8.82
C GLY A 172 -2.67 23.11 9.21
N PHE A 173 -3.69 22.75 8.47
CA PHE A 173 -4.35 21.45 8.58
C PHE A 173 -4.70 20.91 7.21
N SER A 174 -4.91 19.63 7.15
CA SER A 174 -5.33 18.93 5.95
C SER A 174 -6.59 18.12 6.19
N LEU A 175 -7.49 18.18 5.21
CA LEU A 175 -8.62 17.28 5.06
C LEU A 175 -8.38 16.42 3.83
N ALA A 176 -8.63 15.12 3.92
CA ALA A 176 -8.62 14.27 2.76
C ALA A 176 -9.89 13.43 2.72
N ALA A 177 -10.46 13.32 1.53
CA ALA A 177 -11.67 12.54 1.28
C ALA A 177 -11.41 11.50 0.20
N TRP A 178 -11.98 10.31 0.34
CA TRP A 178 -11.95 9.25 -0.66
C TRP A 178 -13.17 8.35 -0.57
N GLN A 179 -13.51 7.73 -1.69
CA GLN A 179 -14.50 6.68 -1.71
C GLN A 179 -13.98 5.44 -0.99
N GLN A 180 -14.82 4.87 -0.11
CA GLN A 180 -14.45 3.74 0.72
C GLN A 180 -14.41 2.40 -0.05
N ARG A 181 -15.18 2.30 -1.13
CA ARG A 181 -15.29 1.08 -1.95
C ARG A 181 -15.24 1.42 -3.43
N PRO A 182 -14.04 1.75 -3.99
CA PRO A 182 -13.91 2.12 -5.39
C PRO A 182 -14.42 1.03 -6.32
N GLU A 183 -15.11 1.44 -7.40
CA GLU A 183 -15.57 0.56 -8.48
C GLU A 183 -14.57 0.50 -9.64
N SER A 184 -13.65 1.47 -9.74
CA SER A 184 -12.55 1.44 -10.69
C SER A 184 -11.66 0.22 -10.45
N LEU A 185 -11.37 -0.52 -11.52
CA LEU A 185 -10.59 -1.74 -11.50
C LEU A 185 -9.28 -1.57 -12.27
N GLY A 186 -8.21 -1.96 -11.66
CA GLY A 186 -6.89 -1.97 -12.22
C GLY A 186 -6.23 -3.33 -12.23
N TYR A 187 -4.90 -3.33 -12.38
CA TYR A 187 -4.12 -4.56 -12.44
C TYR A 187 -2.69 -4.39 -11.89
N VAL A 188 -2.09 -5.53 -11.55
CA VAL A 188 -0.68 -5.70 -11.21
C VAL A 188 -0.09 -6.77 -12.11
N ARG A 189 0.87 -6.43 -12.97
CA ARG A 189 1.44 -7.36 -13.96
C ARG A 189 2.96 -7.33 -13.92
N ALA A 190 3.59 -8.50 -13.91
CA ALA A 190 5.03 -8.61 -14.11
C ALA A 190 5.39 -8.00 -15.48
N LYS A 191 6.51 -7.31 -15.57
CA LYS A 191 7.01 -6.72 -16.83
C LYS A 191 7.96 -7.65 -17.58
N ASN A 192 8.65 -8.50 -16.85
CA ASN A 192 9.61 -9.49 -17.35
C ASN A 192 9.83 -10.60 -16.31
N LYS A 193 10.78 -11.47 -16.55
CA LYS A 193 11.13 -12.61 -15.66
C LYS A 193 11.98 -12.25 -14.46
N ASP A 194 12.47 -11.02 -14.36
CA ASP A 194 13.32 -10.59 -13.25
C ASP A 194 12.48 -10.34 -11.98
N PRO A 195 12.67 -11.11 -10.91
CA PRO A 195 11.91 -10.95 -9.68
C PRO A 195 12.22 -9.64 -8.93
N PHE A 196 13.30 -8.94 -9.28
CA PHE A 196 13.68 -7.65 -8.71
C PHE A 196 13.11 -6.46 -9.48
N GLU A 197 12.64 -6.67 -10.72
CA GLU A 197 11.97 -5.62 -11.47
C GLU A 197 10.58 -5.36 -10.88
N LYS A 198 10.27 -4.08 -10.66
CA LYS A 198 8.96 -3.69 -10.15
C LYS A 198 7.87 -3.99 -11.18
N PRO A 199 6.75 -4.60 -10.77
CA PRO A 199 5.64 -4.87 -11.68
C PRO A 199 5.02 -3.58 -12.21
N GLN A 200 4.28 -3.69 -13.28
CA GLN A 200 3.37 -2.64 -13.72
C GLN A 200 2.16 -2.62 -12.78
N ILE A 201 1.91 -1.48 -12.17
CA ILE A 201 0.77 -1.24 -11.29
C ILE A 201 -0.09 -0.17 -11.95
N GLN A 202 -1.31 -0.52 -12.30
CA GLN A 202 -2.26 0.37 -12.95
C GLN A 202 -3.60 0.34 -12.22
N PRO A 203 -3.85 1.30 -11.32
CA PRO A 203 -5.09 1.33 -10.55
C PRO A 203 -6.31 1.74 -11.36
N ASN A 204 -6.12 2.47 -12.46
CA ASN A 204 -7.20 3.07 -13.27
C ASN A 204 -8.11 3.98 -12.43
N TYR A 205 -7.52 4.76 -11.52
CA TYR A 205 -8.27 5.67 -10.65
C TYR A 205 -9.30 6.49 -11.39
N LEU A 206 -10.49 6.64 -10.80
CA LEU A 206 -11.58 7.46 -11.30
C LEU A 206 -12.07 7.06 -12.71
N SER A 207 -11.79 5.85 -13.17
CA SER A 207 -12.31 5.34 -14.44
C SER A 207 -13.81 5.08 -14.37
N HIS A 208 -14.33 4.73 -13.19
CA HIS A 208 -15.75 4.53 -12.95
C HIS A 208 -16.44 5.85 -12.53
N GLU A 209 -17.66 6.09 -13.03
CA GLU A 209 -18.40 7.32 -12.76
C GLU A 209 -18.76 7.49 -11.27
N GLU A 210 -19.11 6.38 -10.62
CA GLU A 210 -19.46 6.37 -9.21
C GLU A 210 -18.30 6.85 -8.33
N ASP A 211 -17.05 6.51 -8.66
CA ASP A 211 -15.88 6.95 -7.91
C ASP A 211 -15.72 8.47 -7.98
N ARG A 212 -16.00 9.05 -9.16
CA ARG A 212 -15.99 10.51 -9.34
C ARG A 212 -17.11 11.20 -8.59
N ARG A 213 -18.32 10.61 -8.63
CA ARG A 213 -19.49 11.14 -7.93
C ARG A 213 -19.27 11.20 -6.41
N VAL A 214 -18.83 10.09 -5.83
CA VAL A 214 -18.59 9.99 -4.37
C VAL A 214 -17.45 10.94 -3.96
N LEU A 215 -16.36 11.00 -4.72
CA LEU A 215 -15.24 11.90 -4.42
C LEU A 215 -15.65 13.38 -4.45
N LEU A 216 -16.48 13.78 -5.42
CA LEU A 216 -17.00 15.15 -5.53
C LEU A 216 -17.96 15.50 -4.39
N ALA A 217 -18.71 14.53 -3.87
CA ALA A 217 -19.57 14.73 -2.70
C ALA A 217 -18.77 14.92 -1.41
N GLY A 218 -17.57 14.34 -1.30
CA GLY A 218 -16.66 14.50 -0.17
C GLY A 218 -15.97 15.84 -0.14
#